data_2ad77b2f18dda643b5e7c12cf770d5cd
#
_entry.id   2ad77b2f18dda643b5e7c12cf770d5cd
#
_cell.length_a   1.000
_cell.length_b   1.000
_cell.length_c   1.000
_cell.angle_alpha   90.00
_cell.angle_beta   90.00
_cell.angle_gamma   90.00
#
_symmetry.space_group_name_H-M   'P 1'
#
loop_
_entity.id
_entity.type
_entity.pdbx_description
1 polymer ?
#
loop_
_entity_poly.entity_id
_entity_poly.type
_entity_poly.pdbx_seq_one_letter_code
_entity_poly.pdbx_strand_id
1 'polypeptide(L)'
;LGSETNELESLIEELSVLAEGPLAKARVMPRQVYLSEEFLAREEERIFHQEWLCAGREDDIPEVGDFITYQIGRQPIIVVRLSNQSIHAMANVCRHRMMRLVEGRGNAKRFACPYHGWTYRIDGQLISAPHMECTAGFDKKQVTLPTIRCESWGGWIYVTLNSESESVADRLHALEPVVAKYRMERYVGIFSEDREWNTNWKLLCENFMEGYHLPVAHRSTVGNNFPVRDTIFDSRGAFDGFTYQCFTKPDDLLIGVAHPRNRKLRGDWRRTSVMPTVFPSHMYVLAPDHLWYLSVQPKGPSEVSIRYGVALAPEVFKHHPDVKSFIDEIQELLGRVQEEDRILVEAILKGAQAPLARRGPLSWLEREIHEF
;
A
#
# COMPACT_ATOMS: atom_id res chain seq x y z
N LEU A 1 15.70 -19.97 -23.65
CA LEU A 1 14.83 -18.85 -24.06
C LEU A 1 13.46 -19.30 -24.61
N GLY A 2 13.37 -20.30 -25.51
CA GLY A 2 12.09 -20.75 -26.09
C GLY A 2 11.23 -21.63 -25.17
N SER A 3 11.80 -22.38 -24.25
CA SER A 3 11.06 -23.23 -23.30
C SER A 3 10.53 -22.44 -22.11
N GLU A 4 11.29 -21.48 -21.60
CA GLU A 4 10.94 -20.63 -20.46
C GLU A 4 9.76 -19.69 -20.80
N THR A 5 9.79 -19.06 -21.98
CA THR A 5 8.67 -18.23 -22.48
C THR A 5 7.39 -19.04 -22.59
N ASN A 6 7.46 -20.32 -22.96
CA ASN A 6 6.28 -21.19 -23.07
C ASN A 6 5.71 -21.59 -21.69
N GLU A 7 6.56 -21.73 -20.67
CA GLU A 7 6.12 -22.02 -19.29
C GLU A 7 5.42 -20.82 -18.65
N LEU A 8 5.92 -19.61 -18.87
CA LEU A 8 5.30 -18.38 -18.37
C LEU A 8 3.92 -18.15 -19.00
N GLU A 9 3.79 -18.25 -20.32
CA GLU A 9 2.51 -18.07 -21.00
C GLU A 9 1.49 -19.14 -20.58
N SER A 10 1.92 -20.40 -20.40
CA SER A 10 1.07 -21.47 -19.89
C SER A 10 0.58 -21.19 -18.45
N LEU A 11 1.44 -20.58 -17.60
CA LEU A 11 1.07 -20.21 -16.26
C LEU A 11 0.05 -19.06 -16.24
N ILE A 12 0.19 -18.09 -17.14
CA ILE A 12 -0.77 -16.97 -17.31
C ILE A 12 -2.12 -17.49 -17.80
N GLU A 13 -2.10 -18.44 -18.76
CA GLU A 13 -3.34 -19.08 -19.26
C GLU A 13 -4.04 -19.87 -18.14
N GLU A 14 -3.29 -20.61 -17.32
CA GLU A 14 -3.85 -21.30 -16.14
C GLU A 14 -4.51 -20.31 -15.16
N LEU A 15 -3.88 -19.17 -14.87
CA LEU A 15 -4.44 -18.13 -14.01
C LEU A 15 -5.73 -17.54 -14.59
N SER A 16 -5.78 -17.28 -15.89
CA SER A 16 -6.97 -16.76 -16.55
C SER A 16 -8.15 -17.72 -16.41
N VAL A 17 -7.92 -19.02 -16.58
CA VAL A 17 -8.94 -20.07 -16.39
C VAL A 17 -9.42 -20.12 -14.92
N LEU A 18 -8.51 -19.92 -13.96
CA LEU A 18 -8.88 -19.89 -12.54
C LEU A 18 -9.73 -18.67 -12.18
N ALA A 19 -9.38 -17.50 -12.68
CA ALA A 19 -10.09 -16.25 -12.43
C ALA A 19 -11.53 -16.28 -13.00
N GLU A 20 -11.76 -16.95 -14.13
CA GLU A 20 -13.09 -17.11 -14.73
C GLU A 20 -13.98 -18.13 -14.00
N GLY A 21 -13.40 -18.95 -13.13
CA GLY A 21 -14.11 -20.00 -12.41
C GLY A 21 -14.99 -19.46 -11.27
N PRO A 22 -16.03 -20.20 -10.85
CA PRO A 22 -16.83 -19.79 -9.69
C PRO A 22 -16.08 -19.97 -8.39
N LEU A 23 -16.27 -19.08 -7.40
CA LEU A 23 -15.67 -19.14 -6.06
C LEU A 23 -15.78 -20.53 -5.41
N ALA A 24 -16.91 -21.21 -5.56
CA ALA A 24 -17.13 -22.55 -5.00
C ALA A 24 -16.16 -23.63 -5.53
N LYS A 25 -15.41 -23.33 -6.61
CA LYS A 25 -14.38 -24.20 -7.19
C LYS A 25 -12.99 -23.55 -7.16
N ALA A 26 -12.89 -22.35 -6.60
CA ALA A 26 -11.64 -21.63 -6.55
C ALA A 26 -10.57 -22.37 -5.73
N ARG A 27 -9.34 -22.20 -6.14
CA ARG A 27 -8.16 -22.81 -5.52
C ARG A 27 -7.05 -21.77 -5.43
N VAL A 28 -6.16 -21.97 -4.46
CA VAL A 28 -4.92 -21.19 -4.34
C VAL A 28 -4.19 -21.15 -5.68
N MET A 29 -3.55 -20.06 -6.03
CA MET A 29 -2.78 -19.90 -7.26
C MET A 29 -1.66 -20.95 -7.39
N PRO A 30 -1.20 -21.26 -8.61
CA PRO A 30 -0.02 -22.10 -8.79
C PRO A 30 1.19 -21.56 -8.03
N ARG A 31 1.95 -22.42 -7.38
CA ARG A 31 3.09 -21.98 -6.55
C ARG A 31 4.17 -21.21 -7.33
N GLN A 32 4.29 -21.45 -8.63
CA GLN A 32 5.20 -20.74 -9.52
C GLN A 32 4.92 -19.23 -9.56
N VAL A 33 3.66 -18.81 -9.38
CA VAL A 33 3.25 -17.41 -9.28
C VAL A 33 3.93 -16.69 -8.13
N TYR A 34 4.25 -17.40 -7.04
CA TYR A 34 4.93 -16.82 -5.87
C TYR A 34 6.45 -16.96 -5.93
N LEU A 35 6.98 -17.90 -6.72
CA LEU A 35 8.39 -18.31 -6.65
C LEU A 35 9.23 -17.89 -7.87
N SER A 36 8.59 -17.56 -9.00
CA SER A 36 9.30 -17.28 -10.25
C SER A 36 9.77 -15.84 -10.34
N GLU A 37 11.08 -15.65 -10.58
CA GLU A 37 11.67 -14.35 -10.93
C GLU A 37 11.09 -13.79 -12.24
N GLU A 38 10.85 -14.66 -13.23
CA GLU A 38 10.34 -14.29 -14.52
C GLU A 38 8.89 -13.83 -14.43
N PHE A 39 8.08 -14.51 -13.60
CA PHE A 39 6.70 -14.08 -13.32
C PHE A 39 6.68 -12.73 -12.62
N LEU A 40 7.53 -12.51 -11.62
CA LEU A 40 7.66 -11.22 -10.95
C LEU A 40 8.08 -10.10 -11.93
N ALA A 41 9.02 -10.38 -12.82
CA ALA A 41 9.43 -9.39 -13.84
C ALA A 41 8.24 -8.98 -14.75
N ARG A 42 7.36 -9.93 -15.05
CA ARG A 42 6.12 -9.65 -15.79
C ARG A 42 5.13 -8.83 -14.96
N GLU A 43 4.99 -9.13 -13.67
CA GLU A 43 4.16 -8.32 -12.74
C GLU A 43 4.70 -6.89 -12.59
N GLU A 44 6.02 -6.71 -12.49
CA GLU A 44 6.61 -5.37 -12.45
C GLU A 44 6.24 -4.58 -13.72
N GLU A 45 6.37 -5.17 -14.91
CA GLU A 45 6.07 -4.53 -16.18
C GLU A 45 4.58 -4.24 -16.36
N ARG A 46 3.71 -5.20 -16.04
CA ARG A 46 2.29 -5.18 -16.40
C ARG A 46 1.40 -4.65 -15.29
N ILE A 47 1.86 -4.69 -14.04
CA ILE A 47 1.10 -4.24 -12.87
C ILE A 47 1.79 -3.02 -12.25
N PHE A 48 2.95 -3.18 -11.62
CA PHE A 48 3.56 -2.11 -10.81
C PHE A 48 3.96 -0.87 -11.62
N HIS A 49 4.31 -1.02 -12.90
CA HIS A 49 4.59 0.14 -13.77
C HIS A 49 3.33 0.78 -14.34
N GLN A 50 2.18 0.12 -14.28
CA GLN A 50 0.93 0.58 -14.90
C GLN A 50 -0.08 1.11 -13.89
N GLU A 51 -0.10 0.56 -12.68
CA GLU A 51 -1.12 0.85 -11.68
C GLU A 51 -0.74 2.00 -10.76
N TRP A 52 -1.73 2.53 -10.03
CA TRP A 52 -1.54 3.47 -8.96
C TRP A 52 -1.01 2.77 -7.70
N LEU A 53 0.10 3.25 -7.17
CA LEU A 53 0.75 2.72 -5.98
C LEU A 53 0.71 3.76 -4.86
N CYS A 54 0.36 3.35 -3.66
CA CYS A 54 0.28 4.23 -2.51
C CYS A 54 1.69 4.53 -1.97
N ALA A 55 2.13 5.78 -2.08
CA ALA A 55 3.42 6.21 -1.54
C ALA A 55 3.38 6.55 -0.04
N GLY A 56 2.20 6.70 0.55
CA GLY A 56 1.98 7.07 1.95
C GLY A 56 0.77 7.97 2.14
N ARG A 57 0.73 8.65 3.27
CA ARG A 57 -0.33 9.60 3.58
C ARG A 57 0.13 11.04 3.37
N GLU A 58 -0.82 11.93 3.13
CA GLU A 58 -0.54 13.37 2.99
C GLU A 58 0.02 13.99 4.27
N ASP A 59 -0.35 13.45 5.43
CA ASP A 59 0.15 13.88 6.73
C ASP A 59 1.54 13.28 7.11
N ASP A 60 2.11 12.41 6.27
CA ASP A 60 3.54 12.06 6.34
C ASP A 60 4.46 13.20 5.88
N ILE A 61 3.92 14.17 5.09
CA ILE A 61 4.63 15.32 4.54
C ILE A 61 3.79 16.60 4.70
N PRO A 62 3.50 17.06 5.94
CA PRO A 62 2.56 18.14 6.20
C PRO A 62 3.09 19.53 5.80
N GLU A 63 4.41 19.75 5.88
CA GLU A 63 5.02 21.08 5.71
C GLU A 63 5.74 21.22 4.36
N VAL A 64 5.88 22.46 3.90
CA VAL A 64 6.63 22.77 2.67
C VAL A 64 8.06 22.25 2.77
N GLY A 65 8.48 21.48 1.77
CA GLY A 65 9.78 20.84 1.71
C GLY A 65 9.85 19.47 2.40
N ASP A 66 8.80 19.06 3.12
CA ASP A 66 8.72 17.67 3.61
C ASP A 66 8.69 16.72 2.43
N PHE A 67 9.46 15.67 2.53
CA PHE A 67 9.54 14.64 1.51
C PHE A 67 9.61 13.23 2.08
N ILE A 68 9.16 12.29 1.27
CA ILE A 68 9.38 10.85 1.45
C ILE A 68 9.96 10.28 0.16
N THR A 69 10.77 9.23 0.27
CA THR A 69 11.19 8.45 -0.89
C THR A 69 10.30 7.23 -1.06
N TYR A 70 10.14 6.80 -2.30
CA TYR A 70 9.35 5.63 -2.67
C TYR A 70 10.04 4.91 -3.82
N GLN A 71 9.69 3.64 -4.05
CA GLN A 71 10.31 2.83 -5.10
C GLN A 71 9.21 2.17 -5.94
N ILE A 72 9.30 2.21 -7.26
CA ILE A 72 8.46 1.44 -8.19
C ILE A 72 9.38 0.57 -9.03
N GLY A 73 9.44 -0.73 -8.77
CA GLY A 73 10.41 -1.61 -9.39
C GLY A 73 11.83 -1.03 -9.22
N ARG A 74 12.51 -0.70 -10.32
CA ARG A 74 13.84 -0.08 -10.30
C ARG A 74 13.83 1.45 -10.29
N GLN A 75 12.66 2.11 -10.35
CA GLN A 75 12.54 3.56 -10.39
C GLN A 75 12.44 4.16 -8.97
N PRO A 76 13.49 4.83 -8.45
CA PRO A 76 13.39 5.58 -7.21
C PRO A 76 12.68 6.92 -7.44
N ILE A 77 11.84 7.32 -6.47
CA ILE A 77 10.95 8.49 -6.52
C ILE A 77 11.15 9.35 -5.27
N ILE A 78 11.07 10.66 -5.43
CA ILE A 78 10.88 11.63 -4.35
C ILE A 78 9.44 12.13 -4.44
N VAL A 79 8.71 12.08 -3.34
CA VAL A 79 7.41 12.74 -3.16
C VAL A 79 7.60 13.88 -2.18
N VAL A 80 7.19 15.09 -2.52
CA VAL A 80 7.51 16.30 -1.75
C VAL A 80 6.33 17.28 -1.71
N ARG A 81 6.17 17.99 -0.59
CA ARG A 81 5.20 19.10 -0.44
C ARG A 81 5.78 20.38 -1.00
N LEU A 82 5.13 20.98 -1.99
CA LEU A 82 5.54 22.24 -2.60
C LEU A 82 5.02 23.47 -1.84
N SER A 83 5.55 24.66 -2.16
CA SER A 83 5.19 25.93 -1.52
C SER A 83 3.72 26.35 -1.71
N ASN A 84 3.07 25.87 -2.76
CA ASN A 84 1.64 26.05 -3.01
C ASN A 84 0.76 24.99 -2.32
N GLN A 85 1.34 24.21 -1.42
CA GLN A 85 0.71 23.10 -0.71
C GLN A 85 0.36 21.88 -1.57
N SER A 86 0.65 21.88 -2.87
CA SER A 86 0.48 20.69 -3.69
C SER A 86 1.57 19.64 -3.38
N ILE A 87 1.25 18.39 -3.66
CA ILE A 87 2.20 17.28 -3.61
C ILE A 87 2.75 17.04 -5.02
N HIS A 88 4.05 16.85 -5.11
CA HIS A 88 4.74 16.60 -6.36
C HIS A 88 5.62 15.36 -6.25
N ALA A 89 5.61 14.53 -7.30
CA ALA A 89 6.47 13.36 -7.38
C ALA A 89 7.43 13.49 -8.57
N MET A 90 8.67 13.05 -8.39
CA MET A 90 9.71 13.11 -9.41
C MET A 90 10.73 11.99 -9.25
N ALA A 91 11.46 11.70 -10.33
CA ALA A 91 12.52 10.71 -10.29
C ALA A 91 13.64 11.12 -9.33
N ASN A 92 13.99 10.24 -8.42
CA ASN A 92 15.09 10.43 -7.44
C ASN A 92 16.45 10.07 -8.05
N VAL A 93 16.74 10.61 -9.23
CA VAL A 93 17.95 10.27 -10.01
C VAL A 93 18.52 11.53 -10.63
N CYS A 94 19.76 11.85 -10.26
CA CYS A 94 20.49 13.01 -10.80
C CYS A 94 20.66 12.93 -12.32
N ARG A 95 20.32 13.99 -13.02
CA ARG A 95 20.40 14.12 -14.48
C ARG A 95 21.84 14.16 -15.02
N HIS A 96 22.84 14.25 -14.13
CA HIS A 96 24.26 14.22 -14.54
C HIS A 96 24.75 12.78 -14.80
N ARG A 97 24.84 11.96 -13.74
CA ARG A 97 25.36 10.59 -13.79
C ARG A 97 24.58 9.61 -12.92
N MET A 98 23.26 9.72 -12.98
CA MET A 98 22.30 8.74 -12.44
C MET A 98 22.45 8.44 -10.94
N MET A 99 23.11 9.32 -10.17
CA MET A 99 23.23 9.17 -8.72
C MET A 99 21.87 9.40 -8.05
N ARG A 100 21.49 8.55 -7.10
CA ARG A 100 20.33 8.80 -6.22
C ARG A 100 20.58 10.07 -5.41
N LEU A 101 19.56 10.91 -5.25
CA LEU A 101 19.69 12.22 -4.61
C LEU A 101 19.49 12.16 -3.09
N VAL A 102 18.45 11.45 -2.63
CA VAL A 102 18.08 11.37 -1.22
C VAL A 102 17.51 9.99 -0.87
N GLU A 103 17.45 9.68 0.43
CA GLU A 103 16.84 8.45 0.95
C GLU A 103 15.98 8.77 2.18
N GLY A 104 14.94 7.96 2.42
CA GLY A 104 14.08 8.03 3.58
C GLY A 104 13.10 9.21 3.53
N ARG A 105 13.02 9.94 4.62
CA ARG A 105 12.12 11.08 4.82
C ARG A 105 12.83 12.25 5.48
N GLY A 106 12.31 13.45 5.29
CA GLY A 106 12.87 14.65 5.90
C GLY A 106 12.25 15.92 5.37
N ASN A 107 12.88 17.07 5.67
CA ASN A 107 12.53 18.37 5.13
C ASN A 107 13.72 18.95 4.36
N ALA A 108 13.50 19.41 3.13
CA ALA A 108 14.53 19.93 2.27
C ALA A 108 14.06 21.23 1.57
N LYS A 109 14.94 22.22 1.52
CA LYS A 109 14.73 23.41 0.68
C LYS A 109 15.19 23.19 -0.76
N ARG A 110 16.03 22.18 -0.99
CA ARG A 110 16.63 21.79 -2.27
C ARG A 110 17.23 20.38 -2.14
N PHE A 111 17.39 19.69 -3.26
CA PHE A 111 18.03 18.39 -3.33
C PHE A 111 19.42 18.55 -3.98
N ALA A 112 20.48 18.31 -3.24
CA ALA A 112 21.86 18.38 -3.74
C ALA A 112 22.41 16.97 -3.99
N CYS A 113 22.88 16.73 -5.21
CA CYS A 113 23.50 15.46 -5.56
C CYS A 113 24.81 15.28 -4.78
N PRO A 114 24.96 14.17 -4.03
CA PRO A 114 26.14 13.95 -3.18
C PRO A 114 27.42 13.67 -4.02
N TYR A 115 27.29 13.45 -5.34
CA TYR A 115 28.42 13.12 -6.18
C TYR A 115 29.16 14.36 -6.71
N HIS A 116 28.46 15.30 -7.40
CA HIS A 116 29.11 16.50 -8.00
C HIS A 116 28.41 17.80 -7.63
N GLY A 117 27.54 17.81 -6.62
CA GLY A 117 26.89 19.01 -6.14
C GLY A 117 25.81 19.60 -7.06
N TRP A 118 25.36 18.86 -8.09
CA TRP A 118 24.21 19.32 -8.88
C TRP A 118 23.01 19.48 -7.94
N THR A 119 22.43 20.68 -7.96
CA THR A 119 21.40 21.05 -6.98
C THR A 119 20.10 21.39 -7.66
N TYR A 120 19.03 20.79 -7.20
CA TYR A 120 17.66 20.94 -7.71
C TYR A 120 16.78 21.64 -6.67
N ARG A 121 15.87 22.49 -7.12
CA ARG A 121 14.76 22.95 -6.28
C ARG A 121 13.84 21.77 -5.91
N ILE A 122 12.97 21.99 -4.95
CA ILE A 122 12.00 20.93 -4.54
C ILE A 122 10.99 20.57 -5.64
N ASP A 123 10.84 21.39 -6.68
CA ASP A 123 10.05 21.11 -7.89
C ASP A 123 10.83 20.37 -9.00
N GLY A 124 12.07 19.99 -8.73
CA GLY A 124 12.93 19.26 -9.66
C GLY A 124 13.76 20.11 -10.62
N GLN A 125 13.59 21.44 -10.69
CA GLN A 125 14.36 22.30 -11.57
C GLN A 125 15.82 22.41 -11.12
N LEU A 126 16.78 22.17 -12.03
CA LEU A 126 18.21 22.35 -11.75
C LEU A 126 18.54 23.84 -11.54
N ILE A 127 19.19 24.17 -10.42
CA ILE A 127 19.58 25.54 -10.08
C ILE A 127 21.08 25.73 -10.01
N SER A 128 21.87 24.67 -9.76
CA SER A 128 23.32 24.72 -9.73
C SER A 128 23.93 23.47 -10.35
N ALA A 129 24.94 23.67 -11.20
CA ALA A 129 25.74 22.63 -11.82
C ALA A 129 27.21 23.12 -11.91
N PRO A 130 28.01 22.85 -10.87
CA PRO A 130 29.41 23.33 -10.81
C PRO A 130 30.24 22.84 -12.01
N HIS A 131 31.11 23.71 -12.50
CA HIS A 131 32.10 23.44 -13.56
C HIS A 131 31.48 23.01 -14.90
N MET A 132 30.26 23.45 -15.21
CA MET A 132 29.61 23.19 -16.50
C MET A 132 29.73 24.35 -17.50
N GLU A 133 30.50 25.39 -17.18
CA GLU A 133 30.61 26.64 -17.95
C GLU A 133 31.15 26.41 -19.37
N CYS A 134 32.04 25.40 -19.56
CA CYS A 134 32.63 25.08 -20.85
C CYS A 134 31.95 23.95 -21.60
N THR A 135 30.81 23.45 -21.11
CA THR A 135 30.08 22.34 -21.74
C THR A 135 29.17 22.87 -22.84
N ALA A 136 29.49 22.55 -24.08
CA ALA A 136 28.73 23.00 -25.24
C ALA A 136 27.28 22.57 -25.18
N GLY A 137 26.34 23.51 -25.39
CA GLY A 137 24.90 23.23 -25.41
C GLY A 137 24.27 22.99 -24.04
N PHE A 138 25.01 23.12 -22.94
CA PHE A 138 24.47 22.97 -21.61
C PHE A 138 23.72 24.23 -21.14
N ASP A 139 22.41 24.08 -20.89
CA ASP A 139 21.61 25.10 -20.23
C ASP A 139 20.86 24.48 -19.05
N LYS A 140 21.24 24.85 -17.81
CA LYS A 140 20.63 24.35 -16.60
C LYS A 140 19.13 24.62 -16.51
N LYS A 141 18.60 25.64 -17.20
CA LYS A 141 17.19 25.98 -17.24
C LYS A 141 16.35 24.90 -17.96
N GLN A 142 16.97 24.12 -18.83
CA GLN A 142 16.34 23.04 -19.57
C GLN A 142 16.46 21.68 -18.84
N VAL A 143 17.15 21.64 -17.70
CA VAL A 143 17.37 20.41 -16.96
C VAL A 143 16.42 20.37 -15.75
N THR A 144 15.53 19.41 -15.76
CA THR A 144 14.64 19.11 -14.63
C THR A 144 14.65 17.61 -14.33
N LEU A 145 14.37 17.23 -13.11
CA LEU A 145 14.08 15.83 -12.76
C LEU A 145 12.78 15.41 -13.44
N PRO A 146 12.70 14.21 -14.04
CA PRO A 146 11.46 13.73 -14.65
C PRO A 146 10.32 13.72 -13.63
N THR A 147 9.21 14.33 -13.99
CA THR A 147 7.98 14.29 -13.18
C THR A 147 7.37 12.90 -13.23
N ILE A 148 6.93 12.42 -12.08
CA ILE A 148 6.13 11.20 -11.91
C ILE A 148 4.70 11.63 -11.63
N ARG A 149 3.74 10.98 -12.24
CA ARG A 149 2.33 11.29 -12.01
C ARG A 149 1.96 10.97 -10.56
N CYS A 150 1.33 11.94 -9.89
CA CYS A 150 1.01 11.88 -8.47
C CYS A 150 -0.35 12.52 -8.23
N GLU A 151 -1.22 11.82 -7.53
CA GLU A 151 -2.56 12.28 -7.17
C GLU A 151 -2.85 11.97 -5.69
N SER A 152 -3.72 12.78 -5.08
CA SER A 152 -4.22 12.55 -3.72
C SER A 152 -5.67 12.10 -3.74
N TRP A 153 -5.99 11.11 -2.91
CA TRP A 153 -7.36 10.66 -2.69
C TRP A 153 -7.55 10.18 -1.25
N GLY A 154 -8.55 10.73 -0.56
CA GLY A 154 -8.88 10.31 0.82
C GLY A 154 -7.75 10.50 1.84
N GLY A 155 -6.80 11.41 1.57
CA GLY A 155 -5.61 11.63 2.40
C GLY A 155 -4.44 10.70 2.07
N TRP A 156 -4.57 9.87 1.02
CA TRP A 156 -3.50 9.03 0.47
C TRP A 156 -2.80 9.72 -0.68
N ILE A 157 -1.52 9.43 -0.84
CA ILE A 157 -0.69 9.87 -1.96
C ILE A 157 -0.46 8.67 -2.88
N TYR A 158 -0.94 8.74 -4.09
CA TYR A 158 -0.72 7.72 -5.12
C TYR A 158 0.23 8.22 -6.19
N VAL A 159 1.08 7.33 -6.68
CA VAL A 159 2.03 7.57 -7.76
C VAL A 159 1.92 6.46 -8.81
N THR A 160 2.16 6.79 -10.08
CA THR A 160 2.22 5.82 -11.18
C THR A 160 3.26 6.22 -12.21
N LEU A 161 3.88 5.24 -12.87
CA LEU A 161 4.75 5.48 -14.02
C LEU A 161 3.96 5.60 -15.33
N ASN A 162 2.70 5.19 -15.34
CA ASN A 162 1.82 5.28 -16.52
C ASN A 162 1.17 6.67 -16.59
N SER A 163 1.59 7.47 -17.59
CA SER A 163 1.03 8.80 -17.82
C SER A 163 -0.43 8.79 -18.29
N GLU A 164 -0.90 7.66 -18.84
CA GLU A 164 -2.22 7.52 -19.45
C GLU A 164 -3.26 6.89 -18.50
N SER A 165 -2.88 6.53 -17.26
CA SER A 165 -3.83 6.01 -16.27
C SER A 165 -5.00 6.98 -16.07
N GLU A 166 -6.20 6.45 -15.87
CA GLU A 166 -7.33 7.25 -15.36
C GLU A 166 -6.98 7.89 -14.01
N SER A 167 -7.75 8.87 -13.54
CA SER A 167 -7.50 9.46 -12.23
C SER A 167 -7.75 8.46 -11.09
N VAL A 168 -7.06 8.63 -9.95
CA VAL A 168 -7.33 7.82 -8.75
C VAL A 168 -8.79 7.96 -8.32
N ALA A 169 -9.36 9.16 -8.43
CA ALA A 169 -10.74 9.42 -8.07
C ALA A 169 -11.74 8.65 -8.96
N ASP A 170 -11.48 8.58 -10.27
CA ASP A 170 -12.29 7.78 -11.19
C ASP A 170 -12.14 6.29 -10.90
N ARG A 171 -10.90 5.82 -10.70
CA ARG A 171 -10.57 4.43 -10.37
C ARG A 171 -11.28 3.95 -9.10
N LEU A 172 -11.35 4.80 -8.08
CA LEU A 172 -11.90 4.48 -6.75
C LEU A 172 -13.30 5.05 -6.50
N HIS A 173 -14.00 5.54 -7.55
CA HIS A 173 -15.30 6.19 -7.41
C HIS A 173 -16.34 5.31 -6.70
N ALA A 174 -16.31 3.99 -6.94
CA ALA A 174 -17.23 3.05 -6.32
C ALA A 174 -16.86 2.70 -4.85
N LEU A 175 -15.61 2.92 -4.43
CA LEU A 175 -15.19 2.80 -3.03
C LEU A 175 -15.55 4.04 -2.20
N GLU A 176 -15.58 5.22 -2.83
CA GLU A 176 -15.86 6.51 -2.16
C GLU A 176 -17.10 6.47 -1.24
N PRO A 177 -18.30 5.99 -1.67
CA PRO A 177 -19.50 5.97 -0.82
C PRO A 177 -19.35 5.10 0.44
N VAL A 178 -18.44 4.12 0.41
CA VAL A 178 -18.18 3.22 1.53
C VAL A 178 -17.29 3.91 2.57
N VAL A 179 -16.21 4.58 2.14
CA VAL A 179 -15.19 5.13 3.03
C VAL A 179 -15.39 6.61 3.40
N ALA A 180 -16.07 7.41 2.56
CA ALA A 180 -16.24 8.86 2.74
C ALA A 180 -16.87 9.24 4.08
N LYS A 181 -17.76 8.40 4.61
CA LYS A 181 -18.43 8.64 5.90
C LYS A 181 -17.47 8.71 7.09
N TYR A 182 -16.32 8.07 6.98
CA TYR A 182 -15.26 8.07 8.02
C TYR A 182 -14.45 9.35 7.98
N ARG A 183 -14.32 9.98 6.80
CA ARG A 183 -13.50 11.19 6.59
C ARG A 183 -12.03 10.90 6.92
N MET A 184 -11.50 9.79 6.38
CA MET A 184 -10.17 9.28 6.68
C MET A 184 -9.04 10.27 6.34
N GLU A 185 -9.29 11.23 5.44
CA GLU A 185 -8.39 12.34 5.13
C GLU A 185 -8.10 13.25 6.33
N ARG A 186 -8.92 13.16 7.38
CA ARG A 186 -8.79 13.93 8.62
C ARG A 186 -8.15 13.16 9.77
N TYR A 187 -7.91 11.87 9.57
CA TYR A 187 -7.23 11.07 10.59
C TYR A 187 -5.79 11.55 10.73
N VAL A 188 -5.33 11.63 11.96
CA VAL A 188 -4.02 12.18 12.32
C VAL A 188 -3.01 11.05 12.41
N GLY A 189 -2.00 11.06 11.57
CA GLY A 189 -0.90 10.10 11.60
C GLY A 189 -0.16 10.13 12.93
N ILE A 190 0.05 8.96 13.51
CA ILE A 190 0.79 8.82 14.78
C ILE A 190 2.15 8.19 14.58
N PHE A 191 2.31 7.36 13.57
CA PHE A 191 3.60 6.90 13.07
C PHE A 191 3.47 6.32 11.65
N SER A 192 4.61 6.27 10.95
CA SER A 192 4.78 5.57 9.69
C SER A 192 6.23 5.11 9.57
N GLU A 193 6.44 3.86 9.18
CA GLU A 193 7.76 3.24 9.05
C GLU A 193 7.82 2.29 7.88
N ASP A 194 9.05 2.00 7.42
CA ASP A 194 9.30 1.01 6.37
C ASP A 194 9.87 -0.27 7.01
N ARG A 195 9.38 -1.43 6.59
CA ARG A 195 9.77 -2.77 7.04
C ARG A 195 10.09 -3.66 5.86
N GLU A 196 10.86 -4.72 6.10
CA GLU A 196 11.15 -5.74 5.11
C GLU A 196 10.77 -7.12 5.67
N TRP A 197 10.03 -7.91 4.87
CA TRP A 197 9.62 -9.27 5.23
C TRP A 197 10.07 -10.25 4.15
N ASN A 198 10.38 -11.49 4.58
CA ASN A 198 10.81 -12.56 3.68
C ASN A 198 9.59 -13.34 3.16
N THR A 199 8.79 -12.70 2.34
CA THR A 199 7.60 -13.29 1.74
C THR A 199 7.38 -12.77 0.31
N ASN A 200 6.41 -13.36 -0.39
CA ASN A 200 5.94 -12.84 -1.68
C ASN A 200 4.86 -11.79 -1.47
N TRP A 201 4.84 -10.73 -2.30
CA TRP A 201 3.89 -9.63 -2.16
C TRP A 201 2.43 -10.08 -2.23
N LYS A 202 2.11 -11.08 -3.09
CA LYS A 202 0.75 -11.63 -3.19
C LYS A 202 0.33 -12.38 -1.94
N LEU A 203 1.22 -13.18 -1.35
CA LEU A 203 0.92 -13.90 -0.10
C LEU A 203 0.58 -12.95 1.04
N LEU A 204 1.22 -11.80 1.11
CA LEU A 204 0.90 -10.78 2.10
C LEU A 204 -0.44 -10.09 1.79
N CYS A 205 -0.71 -9.78 0.51
CA CYS A 205 -1.99 -9.22 0.09
C CYS A 205 -3.13 -10.22 0.34
N GLU A 206 -2.95 -11.49 -0.03
CA GLU A 206 -3.93 -12.57 0.21
C GLU A 206 -4.25 -12.74 1.69
N ASN A 207 -3.24 -12.71 2.57
CA ASN A 207 -3.44 -12.77 4.01
C ASN A 207 -4.30 -11.61 4.53
N PHE A 208 -4.09 -10.39 4.03
CA PHE A 208 -4.90 -9.24 4.42
C PHE A 208 -6.36 -9.31 3.92
N MET A 209 -6.58 -9.88 2.72
CA MET A 209 -7.89 -9.87 2.05
C MET A 209 -8.92 -10.80 2.65
N GLU A 210 -8.56 -11.62 3.63
CA GLU A 210 -9.48 -12.61 4.18
C GLU A 210 -9.53 -12.55 5.71
N GLY A 211 -10.69 -12.92 6.27
CA GLY A 211 -10.88 -13.01 7.71
C GLY A 211 -10.83 -14.43 8.25
N TYR A 212 -10.57 -15.42 7.40
CA TYR A 212 -10.67 -16.82 7.78
C TYR A 212 -9.60 -17.24 8.80
N HIS A 213 -8.39 -16.67 8.71
CA HIS A 213 -7.30 -16.94 9.65
C HIS A 213 -7.47 -16.23 11.01
N LEU A 214 -8.23 -15.12 11.09
CA LEU A 214 -8.28 -14.23 12.26
C LEU A 214 -8.57 -14.98 13.59
N PRO A 215 -9.54 -15.89 13.69
CA PRO A 215 -9.84 -16.57 14.96
C PRO A 215 -8.75 -17.51 15.46
N VAL A 216 -7.86 -17.95 14.58
CA VAL A 216 -6.80 -18.92 14.89
C VAL A 216 -5.44 -18.22 15.02
N ALA A 217 -5.06 -17.46 14.02
CA ALA A 217 -3.81 -16.75 13.94
C ALA A 217 -3.68 -15.64 14.98
N HIS A 218 -4.74 -14.83 15.10
CA HIS A 218 -4.80 -13.68 16.00
C HIS A 218 -5.56 -13.97 17.30
N ARG A 219 -5.59 -15.22 17.73
CA ARG A 219 -6.32 -15.63 18.94
C ARG A 219 -5.91 -14.85 20.18
N SER A 220 -4.64 -14.43 20.27
CA SER A 220 -4.08 -13.70 21.41
C SER A 220 -4.17 -12.17 21.28
N THR A 221 -4.62 -11.67 20.14
CA THR A 221 -4.71 -10.25 19.83
C THR A 221 -6.12 -9.84 19.43
N VAL A 222 -6.38 -9.74 18.11
CA VAL A 222 -7.64 -9.19 17.58
C VAL A 222 -8.65 -10.23 17.12
N GLY A 223 -8.30 -11.52 17.06
CA GLY A 223 -9.12 -12.56 16.42
C GLY A 223 -10.54 -12.71 16.97
N ASN A 224 -10.71 -12.49 18.27
CA ASN A 224 -12.05 -12.52 18.90
C ASN A 224 -12.88 -11.26 18.63
N ASN A 225 -12.28 -10.21 18.05
CA ASN A 225 -12.93 -8.93 17.79
C ASN A 225 -13.62 -8.89 16.42
N PHE A 226 -13.42 -9.91 15.59
CA PHE A 226 -13.95 -9.97 14.24
C PHE A 226 -14.92 -11.16 14.10
N PRO A 227 -16.22 -10.89 13.95
CA PRO A 227 -17.22 -11.96 13.73
C PRO A 227 -17.15 -12.41 12.25
N VAL A 228 -16.15 -13.24 11.92
CA VAL A 228 -15.85 -13.63 10.52
C VAL A 228 -17.02 -14.29 9.79
N ARG A 229 -17.98 -14.90 10.54
CA ARG A 229 -19.20 -15.48 9.95
C ARG A 229 -20.17 -14.42 9.44
N ASP A 230 -20.10 -13.21 9.99
CA ASP A 230 -20.96 -12.07 9.66
C ASP A 230 -20.21 -11.07 8.76
N THR A 231 -19.15 -11.50 8.09
CA THR A 231 -18.40 -10.69 7.12
C THR A 231 -19.34 -10.21 6.02
N ILE A 232 -19.34 -8.91 5.79
CA ILE A 232 -20.05 -8.27 4.68
C ILE A 232 -19.02 -8.03 3.57
N PHE A 233 -19.21 -8.70 2.45
CA PHE A 233 -18.37 -8.54 1.25
C PHE A 233 -18.92 -7.46 0.33
N ASP A 234 -18.04 -6.97 -0.52
CA ASP A 234 -18.41 -6.12 -1.65
C ASP A 234 -19.48 -6.80 -2.52
N SER A 235 -20.56 -6.09 -2.82
CA SER A 235 -21.70 -6.65 -3.55
C SER A 235 -21.57 -6.50 -5.08
N ARG A 236 -20.55 -5.79 -5.57
CA ARG A 236 -20.44 -5.46 -7.02
C ARG A 236 -20.20 -6.68 -7.89
N GLY A 237 -19.56 -7.72 -7.36
CA GLY A 237 -19.30 -8.97 -8.08
C GLY A 237 -18.32 -8.84 -9.26
N ALA A 238 -17.64 -7.71 -9.39
CA ALA A 238 -16.62 -7.43 -10.37
C ALA A 238 -15.45 -6.68 -9.69
N PHE A 239 -14.23 -6.97 -10.14
CA PHE A 239 -13.04 -6.28 -9.71
C PHE A 239 -12.87 -4.98 -10.51
N ASP A 240 -12.96 -3.83 -9.83
CA ASP A 240 -12.77 -2.48 -10.41
C ASP A 240 -11.52 -1.80 -9.82
N GLY A 241 -10.43 -2.55 -9.65
CA GLY A 241 -9.19 -2.03 -9.07
C GLY A 241 -9.17 -1.97 -7.55
N PHE A 242 -10.17 -2.51 -6.88
CA PHE A 242 -10.20 -2.70 -5.42
C PHE A 242 -11.22 -3.76 -5.02
N THR A 243 -11.01 -4.33 -3.83
CA THR A 243 -12.00 -5.14 -3.10
C THR A 243 -12.17 -4.57 -1.70
N TYR A 244 -13.22 -4.96 -0.98
CA TYR A 244 -13.32 -4.67 0.44
C TYR A 244 -14.23 -5.65 1.16
N GLN A 245 -13.98 -5.82 2.45
CA GLN A 245 -14.83 -6.51 3.39
C GLN A 245 -15.12 -5.63 4.60
N CYS A 246 -16.25 -5.84 5.26
CA CYS A 246 -16.65 -5.09 6.44
C CYS A 246 -16.95 -6.03 7.60
N PHE A 247 -16.60 -5.56 8.80
CA PHE A 247 -16.88 -6.25 10.06
C PHE A 247 -17.56 -5.30 11.03
N THR A 248 -18.78 -5.62 11.44
CA THR A 248 -19.47 -4.88 12.49
C THR A 248 -19.18 -5.53 13.83
N LYS A 249 -18.53 -4.79 14.72
CA LYS A 249 -18.08 -5.31 16.02
C LYS A 249 -19.25 -5.45 17.01
N PRO A 250 -19.19 -6.46 17.91
CA PRO A 250 -20.12 -6.60 19.02
C PRO A 250 -20.17 -5.39 19.95
N ASP A 251 -21.27 -5.24 20.70
CA ASP A 251 -21.52 -4.06 21.53
C ASP A 251 -20.61 -3.92 22.75
N ASP A 252 -20.01 -4.99 23.19
CA ASP A 252 -19.10 -5.07 24.34
C ASP A 252 -17.66 -4.66 24.03
N LEU A 253 -17.29 -4.50 22.74
CA LEU A 253 -15.94 -4.07 22.36
C LEU A 253 -15.81 -2.55 22.33
N LEU A 254 -14.67 -2.07 22.82
CA LEU A 254 -14.34 -0.63 22.91
C LEU A 254 -13.38 -0.17 21.82
N ILE A 255 -12.51 -1.05 21.27
CA ILE A 255 -11.58 -0.72 20.18
C ILE A 255 -12.29 -0.86 18.84
N GLY A 256 -12.03 0.07 17.93
CA GLY A 256 -12.67 0.15 16.62
C GLY A 256 -14.09 0.71 16.70
N VAL A 257 -14.35 1.54 17.69
CA VAL A 257 -15.66 2.15 17.95
C VAL A 257 -15.54 3.67 17.88
N ALA A 258 -16.56 4.31 17.25
CA ALA A 258 -16.58 5.75 17.12
C ALA A 258 -16.61 6.45 18.48
N HIS A 259 -15.68 7.37 18.69
CA HIS A 259 -15.71 8.25 19.85
C HIS A 259 -17.09 8.93 20.02
N PRO A 260 -17.62 9.13 21.25
CA PRO A 260 -18.95 9.73 21.47
C PRO A 260 -19.17 11.09 20.76
N ARG A 261 -18.10 11.86 20.57
CA ARG A 261 -18.14 13.14 19.84
C ARG A 261 -18.15 13.02 18.32
N ASN A 262 -17.87 11.84 17.77
CA ASN A 262 -18.06 11.61 16.34
C ASN A 262 -19.56 11.47 16.05
N ARG A 263 -20.15 12.53 15.48
CA ARG A 263 -21.57 12.59 15.12
C ARG A 263 -21.82 12.31 13.64
N LYS A 264 -20.78 11.99 12.87
CA LYS A 264 -20.87 11.69 11.44
C LYS A 264 -21.23 10.23 11.18
N LEU A 265 -20.56 9.32 11.88
CA LEU A 265 -20.89 7.90 11.85
C LEU A 265 -22.16 7.64 12.66
N ARG A 266 -23.11 6.90 12.07
CA ARG A 266 -24.42 6.58 12.66
C ARG A 266 -24.74 5.10 12.52
N GLY A 267 -25.60 4.59 13.43
CA GLY A 267 -26.01 3.18 13.44
C GLY A 267 -24.79 2.26 13.52
N ASP A 268 -24.83 1.15 12.82
CA ASP A 268 -23.78 0.12 12.81
C ASP A 268 -22.44 0.64 12.34
N TRP A 269 -22.41 1.68 11.49
CA TRP A 269 -21.16 2.32 11.05
C TRP A 269 -20.33 2.89 12.19
N ARG A 270 -20.90 3.10 13.35
CA ARG A 270 -20.13 3.49 14.54
C ARG A 270 -19.24 2.38 15.10
N ARG A 271 -19.45 1.13 14.64
CA ARG A 271 -18.75 -0.09 15.09
C ARG A 271 -18.24 -0.93 13.92
N THR A 272 -18.46 -0.49 12.69
CA THR A 272 -18.03 -1.21 11.49
C THR A 272 -16.64 -0.76 11.08
N SER A 273 -15.74 -1.72 10.88
CA SER A 273 -14.47 -1.51 10.20
C SER A 273 -14.60 -1.94 8.74
N VAL A 274 -14.03 -1.15 7.84
CA VAL A 274 -13.89 -1.46 6.42
C VAL A 274 -12.44 -1.84 6.15
N MET A 275 -12.22 -2.92 5.42
CA MET A 275 -10.88 -3.42 5.07
C MET A 275 -10.73 -3.43 3.54
N PRO A 276 -10.40 -2.31 2.92
CA PRO A 276 -10.17 -2.25 1.49
C PRO A 276 -8.77 -2.75 1.13
N THR A 277 -8.70 -3.40 -0.02
CA THR A 277 -7.46 -3.64 -0.77
C THR A 277 -7.56 -2.91 -2.10
N VAL A 278 -6.77 -1.88 -2.27
CA VAL A 278 -6.62 -1.16 -3.54
C VAL A 278 -5.50 -1.83 -4.33
N PHE A 279 -5.86 -2.35 -5.49
CA PHE A 279 -4.91 -3.06 -6.37
C PHE A 279 -3.74 -2.15 -6.80
N PRO A 280 -2.51 -2.65 -6.84
CA PRO A 280 -2.13 -4.04 -6.56
C PRO A 280 -1.86 -4.33 -5.08
N SER A 281 -1.49 -3.35 -4.25
CA SER A 281 -0.80 -3.68 -3.01
C SER A 281 -0.97 -2.65 -1.89
N HIS A 282 -2.01 -1.82 -1.96
CA HIS A 282 -2.36 -0.89 -0.89
C HIS A 282 -3.56 -1.42 -0.11
N MET A 283 -3.33 -1.75 1.14
CA MET A 283 -4.31 -2.35 2.04
C MET A 283 -4.45 -1.50 3.30
N TYR A 284 -5.68 -1.32 3.80
CA TYR A 284 -5.87 -0.61 5.05
C TYR A 284 -7.11 -1.07 5.81
N VAL A 285 -7.07 -0.99 7.13
CA VAL A 285 -8.23 -1.12 8.00
C VAL A 285 -8.68 0.27 8.38
N LEU A 286 -9.89 0.64 7.98
CA LEU A 286 -10.54 1.89 8.34
C LEU A 286 -11.58 1.63 9.42
N ALA A 287 -11.19 1.81 10.67
CA ALA A 287 -12.06 1.73 11.83
C ALA A 287 -12.57 3.11 12.24
N PRO A 288 -13.67 3.20 13.00
CA PRO A 288 -14.24 4.47 13.44
C PRO A 288 -13.35 5.33 14.34
N ASP A 289 -12.36 4.75 14.99
CA ASP A 289 -11.44 5.39 15.94
C ASP A 289 -10.00 5.47 15.43
N HIS A 290 -9.59 4.54 14.56
CA HIS A 290 -8.23 4.49 14.00
C HIS A 290 -8.22 3.97 12.56
N LEU A 291 -7.08 4.14 11.92
CA LEU A 291 -6.75 3.57 10.62
C LEU A 291 -5.33 3.02 10.68
N TRP A 292 -5.11 1.83 10.12
CA TRP A 292 -3.76 1.34 9.86
C TRP A 292 -3.67 0.79 8.43
N TYR A 293 -2.48 0.82 7.85
CA TYR A 293 -2.30 0.50 6.44
C TYR A 293 -0.96 -0.18 6.14
N LEU A 294 -0.96 -0.89 5.04
CA LEU A 294 0.21 -1.45 4.39
C LEU A 294 0.25 -0.99 2.93
N SER A 295 1.40 -0.49 2.48
CA SER A 295 1.71 -0.35 1.06
C SER A 295 2.90 -1.25 0.75
N VAL A 296 2.68 -2.29 -0.04
CA VAL A 296 3.64 -3.36 -0.28
C VAL A 296 4.32 -3.20 -1.63
N GLN A 297 5.63 -3.38 -1.66
CA GLN A 297 6.45 -3.35 -2.87
C GLN A 297 7.27 -4.65 -2.95
N PRO A 298 7.22 -5.39 -4.05
CA PRO A 298 8.13 -6.51 -4.26
C PRO A 298 9.57 -6.00 -4.38
N LYS A 299 10.51 -6.69 -3.73
CA LYS A 299 11.96 -6.55 -3.90
C LYS A 299 12.55 -7.77 -4.61
N GLY A 300 11.81 -8.87 -4.61
CA GLY A 300 12.12 -10.15 -5.22
C GLY A 300 10.92 -11.08 -5.03
N PRO A 301 10.96 -12.31 -5.55
CA PRO A 301 9.89 -13.29 -5.36
C PRO A 301 9.66 -13.65 -3.90
N SER A 302 10.70 -13.49 -3.07
CA SER A 302 10.72 -13.91 -1.66
C SER A 302 10.99 -12.76 -0.68
N GLU A 303 10.89 -11.52 -1.13
CA GLU A 303 11.17 -10.35 -0.29
C GLU A 303 10.27 -9.20 -0.68
N VAL A 304 9.73 -8.52 0.32
CA VAL A 304 8.90 -7.32 0.16
C VAL A 304 9.39 -6.18 1.05
N SER A 305 9.25 -4.96 0.54
CA SER A 305 9.29 -3.73 1.34
C SER A 305 7.87 -3.30 1.65
N ILE A 306 7.60 -2.92 2.89
CA ILE A 306 6.28 -2.56 3.38
C ILE A 306 6.36 -1.19 4.02
N ARG A 307 5.58 -0.22 3.53
CA ARG A 307 5.30 0.99 4.28
C ARG A 307 4.09 0.72 5.15
N TYR A 308 4.28 0.84 6.45
CA TYR A 308 3.28 0.62 7.48
C TYR A 308 3.03 1.88 8.26
N GLY A 309 1.78 2.20 8.55
CA GLY A 309 1.45 3.35 9.36
C GLY A 309 0.10 3.26 10.05
N VAL A 310 -0.08 4.11 11.05
CA VAL A 310 -1.30 4.22 11.84
C VAL A 310 -1.70 5.67 11.99
N ALA A 311 -3.01 5.94 11.91
CA ALA A 311 -3.60 7.24 12.16
C ALA A 311 -4.83 7.12 13.07
N LEU A 312 -5.11 8.12 13.87
CA LEU A 312 -6.26 8.19 14.77
C LEU A 312 -7.34 9.13 14.23
N ALA A 313 -8.60 8.76 14.43
CA ALA A 313 -9.71 9.65 14.17
C ALA A 313 -9.54 10.95 14.98
N PRO A 314 -9.85 12.14 14.40
CA PRO A 314 -9.58 13.43 15.05
C PRO A 314 -10.29 13.61 16.38
N GLU A 315 -11.44 12.97 16.58
CA GLU A 315 -12.15 12.99 17.84
C GLU A 315 -11.44 12.20 18.94
N VAL A 316 -10.79 11.09 18.59
CA VAL A 316 -9.94 10.31 19.52
C VAL A 316 -8.70 11.11 19.84
N PHE A 317 -7.96 11.54 18.83
CA PHE A 317 -6.71 12.28 19.00
C PHE A 317 -6.86 13.53 19.89
N LYS A 318 -7.99 14.25 19.74
CA LYS A 318 -8.25 15.50 20.49
C LYS A 318 -8.89 15.33 21.87
N HIS A 319 -9.58 14.23 22.10
CA HIS A 319 -10.48 14.13 23.25
C HIS A 319 -10.31 12.85 24.07
N HIS A 320 -9.39 11.96 23.68
CA HIS A 320 -9.05 10.83 24.54
C HIS A 320 -8.40 11.35 25.83
N PRO A 321 -8.83 10.91 27.03
CA PRO A 321 -8.30 11.41 28.31
C PRO A 321 -6.76 11.26 28.43
N ASP A 322 -6.24 10.16 27.91
CA ASP A 322 -4.80 9.87 27.83
C ASP A 322 -4.49 9.35 26.41
N VAL A 323 -4.36 10.25 25.46
CA VAL A 323 -4.09 9.91 24.06
C VAL A 323 -2.70 9.28 23.89
N LYS A 324 -1.74 9.62 24.74
CA LYS A 324 -0.39 9.07 24.67
C LYS A 324 -0.39 7.57 25.02
N SER A 325 -1.00 7.22 26.17
CA SER A 325 -1.14 5.80 26.56
C SER A 325 -1.91 5.02 25.50
N PHE A 326 -2.97 5.60 24.95
CA PHE A 326 -3.76 4.97 23.89
C PHE A 326 -2.94 4.74 22.60
N ILE A 327 -2.07 5.67 22.22
CA ILE A 327 -1.14 5.50 21.08
C ILE A 327 -0.18 4.33 21.35
N ASP A 328 0.44 4.30 22.53
CA ASP A 328 1.38 3.25 22.91
C ASP A 328 0.70 1.86 22.91
N GLU A 329 -0.53 1.76 23.43
CA GLU A 329 -1.33 0.54 23.43
C GLU A 329 -1.70 0.05 22.02
N ILE A 330 -2.11 0.96 21.13
CA ILE A 330 -2.41 0.63 19.72
C ILE A 330 -1.14 0.19 18.99
N GLN A 331 -0.02 0.87 19.19
CA GLN A 331 1.25 0.51 18.56
C GLN A 331 1.70 -0.89 19.00
N GLU A 332 1.63 -1.19 20.30
CA GLU A 332 1.95 -2.50 20.82
C GLU A 332 1.03 -3.59 20.26
N LEU A 333 -0.29 -3.37 20.29
CA LEU A 333 -1.28 -4.32 19.77
C LEU A 333 -1.06 -4.62 18.29
N LEU A 334 -0.98 -3.57 17.46
CA LEU A 334 -0.81 -3.74 16.02
C LEU A 334 0.58 -4.28 15.65
N GLY A 335 1.61 -3.96 16.43
CA GLY A 335 2.93 -4.56 16.28
C GLY A 335 2.90 -6.08 16.50
N ARG A 336 2.13 -6.55 17.48
CA ARG A 336 1.92 -8.00 17.73
C ARG A 336 1.12 -8.66 16.61
N VAL A 337 0.05 -8.03 16.14
CA VAL A 337 -0.75 -8.53 15.00
C VAL A 337 0.13 -8.71 13.77
N GLN A 338 0.95 -7.73 13.44
CA GLN A 338 1.87 -7.83 12.30
C GLN A 338 2.93 -8.91 12.45
N GLU A 339 3.44 -9.13 13.66
CA GLU A 339 4.39 -10.21 13.90
C GLU A 339 3.74 -11.59 13.75
N GLU A 340 2.48 -11.75 14.20
CA GLU A 340 1.68 -12.94 13.95
C GLU A 340 1.53 -13.20 12.44
N ASP A 341 1.15 -12.20 11.66
CA ASP A 341 1.03 -12.30 10.19
C ASP A 341 2.36 -12.59 9.51
N ARG A 342 3.43 -11.88 9.88
CA ARG A 342 4.77 -12.10 9.30
C ARG A 342 5.20 -13.55 9.41
N ILE A 343 5.05 -14.14 10.59
CA ILE A 343 5.41 -15.55 10.84
C ILE A 343 4.62 -16.48 9.89
N LEU A 344 3.35 -16.20 9.68
CA LEU A 344 2.48 -17.02 8.83
C LEU A 344 2.84 -16.89 7.35
N VAL A 345 2.92 -15.67 6.81
CA VAL A 345 3.19 -15.48 5.38
C VAL A 345 4.60 -15.94 4.98
N GLU A 346 5.59 -15.81 5.88
CA GLU A 346 6.93 -16.39 5.68
C GLU A 346 6.91 -17.92 5.71
N ALA A 347 6.08 -18.51 6.58
CA ALA A 347 5.90 -19.97 6.64
C ALA A 347 5.16 -20.51 5.39
N ILE A 348 4.14 -19.80 4.90
CA ILE A 348 3.43 -20.15 3.66
C ILE A 348 4.38 -20.15 2.48
N LEU A 349 5.24 -19.14 2.33
CA LEU A 349 6.25 -19.11 1.26
C LEU A 349 7.20 -20.30 1.33
N LYS A 350 7.69 -20.66 2.52
CA LYS A 350 8.52 -21.86 2.73
C LYS A 350 7.75 -23.13 2.37
N GLY A 351 6.46 -23.20 2.72
CA GLY A 351 5.57 -24.30 2.34
C GLY A 351 5.40 -24.43 0.83
N ALA A 352 5.25 -23.30 0.11
CA ALA A 352 5.13 -23.28 -1.34
C ALA A 352 6.38 -23.83 -2.06
N GLN A 353 7.56 -23.73 -1.44
CA GLN A 353 8.83 -24.29 -1.96
C GLN A 353 8.92 -25.82 -1.81
N ALA A 354 8.09 -26.42 -0.95
CA ALA A 354 8.17 -27.85 -0.67
C ALA A 354 7.80 -28.69 -1.91
N PRO A 355 8.55 -29.78 -2.24
CA PRO A 355 8.29 -30.59 -3.44
C PRO A 355 6.90 -31.25 -3.49
N LEU A 356 6.31 -31.51 -2.33
CA LEU A 356 4.99 -32.13 -2.20
C LEU A 356 3.86 -31.13 -1.97
N ALA A 357 4.15 -29.82 -2.00
CA ALA A 357 3.11 -28.80 -1.89
C ALA A 357 2.07 -28.95 -3.02
N ARG A 358 0.79 -28.85 -2.66
CA ARG A 358 -0.34 -28.94 -3.59
C ARG A 358 -1.32 -27.81 -3.25
N ARG A 359 -2.02 -27.34 -4.26
CA ARG A 359 -3.02 -26.29 -4.16
C ARG A 359 -4.27 -26.77 -3.42
N GLY A 360 -4.67 -26.06 -2.36
CA GLY A 360 -5.93 -26.26 -1.66
C GLY A 360 -7.12 -25.55 -2.32
N PRO A 361 -8.36 -25.87 -1.93
CA PRO A 361 -9.53 -25.08 -2.26
C PRO A 361 -9.58 -23.82 -1.39
N LEU A 362 -10.18 -22.73 -1.89
CA LEU A 362 -10.49 -21.55 -1.10
C LEU A 362 -11.81 -21.71 -0.34
N SER A 363 -11.89 -21.12 0.85
CA SER A 363 -13.12 -20.95 1.62
C SER A 363 -14.00 -19.87 1.00
N TRP A 364 -15.28 -19.84 1.28
CA TRP A 364 -16.16 -18.72 0.94
C TRP A 364 -15.74 -17.40 1.65
N LEU A 365 -14.99 -17.49 2.75
CA LEU A 365 -14.42 -16.35 3.47
C LEU A 365 -13.20 -15.75 2.76
N GLU A 366 -12.65 -16.45 1.78
CA GLU A 366 -11.49 -16.05 0.97
C GLU A 366 -11.93 -15.51 -0.40
N ARG A 367 -13.15 -14.98 -0.48
CA ARG A 367 -13.74 -14.44 -1.71
C ARG A 367 -12.87 -13.36 -2.34
N GLU A 368 -12.34 -12.43 -1.54
CA GLU A 368 -11.53 -11.33 -2.01
C GLU A 368 -10.24 -11.82 -2.71
N ILE A 369 -9.66 -12.94 -2.23
CA ILE A 369 -8.50 -13.57 -2.87
C ILE A 369 -8.86 -14.08 -4.27
N HIS A 370 -10.06 -14.64 -4.43
CA HIS A 370 -10.53 -15.10 -5.73
C HIS A 370 -10.80 -13.94 -6.70
N GLU A 371 -11.24 -12.81 -6.21
CA GLU A 371 -11.49 -11.60 -7.00
C GLU A 371 -10.20 -10.84 -7.34
N PHE A 372 -9.18 -10.93 -6.49
CA PHE A 372 -7.83 -10.37 -6.70
C PHE A 372 -7.08 -11.08 -7.84
#